data_0d53515803fcfaa2cb02935f16159760
#
_entry.id   0d53515803fcfaa2cb02935f16159760
#
_cell.length_a   1.000
_cell.length_b   1.000
_cell.length_c   1.000
_cell.angle_alpha   90.00
_cell.angle_beta   90.00
_cell.angle_gamma   90.00
#
_symmetry.space_group_name_H-M   'P 1'
#
loop_
_entity.id
_entity.type
_entity.pdbx_description
1 polymer ?
#
loop_
_entity_poly.entity_id
_entity_poly.type
_entity_poly.pdbx_seq_one_letter_code
_entity_poly.pdbx_strand_id
1 'polypeptide(L)'
;YTAVGIHPTDCQTIADPDAALAEIEELIRDKSSKCVCLGEIGLDYHYDDTDKKKQLYFFREQLSLAGRLNIPVCIHDRDAHGDVMATVREFPGVRGVLHSYSGSAEDAVTYIRLGYKISFSGTITFTNARKPRECAAVLPHDAVLIETDCPYLAPHPHRGTLNHSGNLIYTNAALAAAWGCTPEESAAVTLDNARRFFGI
;
A
#
# COMPACT_ATOMS: atom_id res chain seq x y z
N TYR A 1 -5.04 15.42 -1.67
CA TYR A 1 -3.69 14.85 -1.57
C TYR A 1 -3.48 13.83 -2.65
N THR A 2 -2.22 13.65 -3.06
CA THR A 2 -1.85 12.71 -4.13
C THR A 2 -0.73 11.78 -3.67
N ALA A 3 -0.63 10.63 -4.34
CA ALA A 3 0.56 9.80 -4.40
C ALA A 3 1.02 9.76 -5.86
N VAL A 4 2.31 9.83 -6.10
CA VAL A 4 2.90 9.73 -7.43
C VAL A 4 4.02 8.72 -7.43
N GLY A 5 4.08 7.88 -8.46
CA GLY A 5 5.06 6.81 -8.57
C GLY A 5 4.91 6.05 -9.88
N ILE A 6 5.85 5.15 -10.13
CA ILE A 6 5.84 4.25 -11.28
C ILE A 6 5.38 2.88 -10.79
N HIS A 7 4.14 2.52 -11.17
CA HIS A 7 3.56 1.23 -10.81
C HIS A 7 4.34 0.08 -11.46
N PRO A 8 4.52 -1.08 -10.81
CA PRO A 8 5.30 -2.20 -11.37
C PRO A 8 4.82 -2.66 -12.75
N THR A 9 3.51 -2.66 -13.03
CA THR A 9 3.00 -3.06 -14.35
C THR A 9 3.31 -2.04 -15.45
N ASP A 10 3.55 -0.77 -15.11
CA ASP A 10 3.84 0.29 -16.07
C ASP A 10 5.32 0.39 -16.42
N CYS A 11 6.20 -0.17 -15.59
CA CYS A 11 7.66 -0.14 -15.79
C CYS A 11 8.08 -0.55 -17.21
N GLN A 12 7.40 -1.55 -17.78
CA GLN A 12 7.77 -2.12 -19.06
C GLN A 12 7.67 -1.11 -20.21
N THR A 13 6.77 -0.13 -20.12
CA THR A 13 6.52 0.87 -21.15
C THR A 13 7.51 2.04 -21.11
N ILE A 14 8.29 2.18 -20.02
CA ILE A 14 9.20 3.30 -19.83
C ILE A 14 10.48 3.08 -20.65
N ALA A 15 10.72 3.99 -21.61
CA ALA A 15 11.88 3.94 -22.48
C ALA A 15 13.12 4.59 -21.84
N ASP A 16 12.92 5.68 -21.08
CA ASP A 16 13.99 6.43 -20.39
C ASP A 16 13.70 6.44 -18.86
N PRO A 17 14.32 5.53 -18.11
CA PRO A 17 14.13 5.45 -16.67
C PRO A 17 14.57 6.71 -15.90
N ASP A 18 15.68 7.32 -16.30
CA ASP A 18 16.23 8.49 -15.60
C ASP A 18 15.31 9.71 -15.77
N ALA A 19 14.79 9.93 -16.97
CA ALA A 19 13.81 10.99 -17.22
C ALA A 19 12.51 10.76 -16.43
N ALA A 20 12.01 9.52 -16.40
CA ALA A 20 10.79 9.19 -15.66
C ALA A 20 10.95 9.39 -14.14
N LEU A 21 12.09 8.99 -13.58
CA LEU A 21 12.39 9.19 -12.15
C LEU A 21 12.58 10.67 -11.81
N ALA A 22 13.16 11.45 -12.70
CA ALA A 22 13.31 12.90 -12.54
C ALA A 22 11.93 13.59 -12.53
N GLU A 23 11.01 13.19 -13.41
CA GLU A 23 9.64 13.70 -13.44
C GLU A 23 8.88 13.39 -12.14
N ILE A 24 9.02 12.17 -11.62
CA ILE A 24 8.43 11.80 -10.31
C ILE A 24 9.01 12.70 -9.19
N GLU A 25 10.33 12.92 -9.17
CA GLU A 25 10.95 13.79 -8.17
C GLU A 25 10.44 15.24 -8.28
N GLU A 26 10.28 15.77 -9.49
CA GLU A 26 9.73 17.11 -9.73
C GLU A 26 8.29 17.22 -9.22
N LEU A 27 7.43 16.26 -9.54
CA LEU A 27 6.04 16.21 -9.06
C LEU A 27 5.93 16.14 -7.54
N ILE A 28 6.83 15.38 -6.87
CA ILE A 28 6.85 15.32 -5.40
C ILE A 28 7.28 16.67 -4.80
N ARG A 29 8.24 17.36 -5.41
CA ARG A 29 8.73 18.67 -4.94
C ARG A 29 7.77 19.81 -5.20
N ASP A 30 6.90 19.68 -6.19
CA ASP A 30 5.88 20.69 -6.49
C ASP A 30 4.79 20.67 -5.39
N LYS A 31 4.76 21.74 -4.58
CA LYS A 31 3.77 21.89 -3.51
C LYS A 31 2.33 21.95 -4.01
N SER A 32 2.10 22.33 -5.26
CA SER A 32 0.76 22.38 -5.86
C SER A 32 0.19 20.98 -6.09
N SER A 33 1.02 19.97 -6.25
CA SER A 33 0.64 18.56 -6.38
C SER A 33 0.00 18.00 -5.11
N LYS A 34 0.28 18.61 -3.95
CA LYS A 34 -0.12 18.09 -2.62
C LYS A 34 0.31 16.63 -2.40
N CYS A 35 1.46 16.23 -2.97
CA CYS A 35 1.97 14.88 -2.87
C CYS A 35 2.41 14.59 -1.44
N VAL A 36 1.88 13.51 -0.87
CA VAL A 36 2.16 13.06 0.51
C VAL A 36 2.78 11.67 0.55
N CYS A 37 2.88 11.01 -0.60
CA CYS A 37 3.35 9.63 -0.70
C CYS A 37 3.98 9.38 -2.09
N LEU A 38 5.08 8.63 -2.15
CA LEU A 38 5.60 8.07 -3.38
C LEU A 38 4.95 6.69 -3.59
N GLY A 39 4.14 6.56 -4.62
CA GLY A 39 3.36 5.33 -4.87
C GLY A 39 2.32 5.46 -5.99
N GLU A 40 1.79 4.32 -6.47
CA GLU A 40 2.20 3.00 -6.02
C GLU A 40 3.53 2.57 -6.66
N ILE A 41 4.38 1.96 -5.85
CA ILE A 41 5.65 1.35 -6.27
C ILE A 41 5.69 -0.09 -5.76
N GLY A 42 6.56 -0.93 -6.28
CA GLY A 42 6.67 -2.30 -5.77
C GLY A 42 6.82 -3.34 -6.86
N LEU A 43 6.24 -4.54 -6.61
CA LEU A 43 6.39 -5.70 -7.48
C LEU A 43 5.04 -6.37 -7.74
N ASP A 44 4.79 -6.73 -9.00
CA ASP A 44 3.65 -7.52 -9.45
C ASP A 44 4.14 -8.68 -10.33
N TYR A 45 4.08 -9.90 -9.81
CA TYR A 45 4.52 -11.10 -10.52
C TYR A 45 3.34 -11.94 -11.03
N HIS A 46 2.16 -11.36 -11.03
CA HIS A 46 0.94 -12.07 -11.42
C HIS A 46 0.87 -12.42 -12.91
N TYR A 47 1.49 -11.61 -13.76
CA TYR A 47 1.43 -11.78 -15.20
C TYR A 47 2.67 -12.52 -15.72
N ASP A 48 2.47 -13.47 -16.67
CA ASP A 48 3.56 -14.32 -17.19
C ASP A 48 4.64 -13.56 -17.98
N ASP A 49 4.27 -12.42 -18.57
CA ASP A 49 5.16 -11.55 -19.36
C ASP A 49 5.87 -10.47 -18.53
N THR A 50 5.84 -10.58 -17.21
CA THR A 50 6.45 -9.61 -16.30
C THR A 50 7.98 -9.57 -16.40
N ASP A 51 8.54 -8.39 -16.70
CA ASP A 51 9.98 -8.12 -16.54
C ASP A 51 10.33 -7.84 -15.07
N LYS A 52 10.55 -8.90 -14.31
CA LYS A 52 10.88 -8.82 -12.86
C LYS A 52 12.14 -7.99 -12.60
N LYS A 53 13.14 -7.99 -13.50
CA LYS A 53 14.37 -7.22 -13.32
C LYS A 53 14.10 -5.73 -13.42
N LYS A 54 13.28 -5.33 -14.39
CA LYS A 54 12.89 -3.94 -14.59
C LYS A 54 12.01 -3.44 -13.44
N GLN A 55 11.07 -4.26 -12.94
CA GLN A 55 10.30 -3.94 -11.75
C GLN A 55 11.20 -3.74 -10.52
N LEU A 56 12.14 -4.66 -10.25
CA LEU A 56 13.09 -4.54 -9.14
C LEU A 56 13.98 -3.29 -9.26
N TYR A 57 14.42 -2.94 -10.47
CA TYR A 57 15.17 -1.71 -10.71
C TYR A 57 14.35 -0.49 -10.29
N PHE A 58 13.15 -0.31 -10.85
CA PHE A 58 12.31 0.84 -10.53
C PHE A 58 11.88 0.88 -9.06
N PHE A 59 11.63 -0.28 -8.46
CA PHE A 59 11.29 -0.35 -7.03
C PHE A 59 12.44 0.17 -6.16
N ARG A 60 13.68 -0.26 -6.41
CA ARG A 60 14.87 0.20 -5.68
C ARG A 60 15.15 1.69 -5.89
N GLU A 61 15.09 2.17 -7.13
CA GLU A 61 15.33 3.58 -7.43
C GLU A 61 14.29 4.48 -6.73
N GLN A 62 13.03 4.09 -6.73
CA GLN A 62 11.97 4.83 -6.04
C GLN A 62 12.08 4.76 -4.52
N LEU A 63 12.51 3.64 -3.93
CA LEU A 63 12.83 3.56 -2.50
C LEU A 63 14.01 4.48 -2.14
N SER A 64 15.05 4.50 -2.98
CA SER A 64 16.19 5.42 -2.82
C SER A 64 15.73 6.88 -2.88
N LEU A 65 14.88 7.23 -3.84
CA LEU A 65 14.29 8.56 -3.98
C LEU A 65 13.46 8.93 -2.73
N ALA A 66 12.61 8.02 -2.26
CA ALA A 66 11.81 8.24 -1.06
C ALA A 66 12.68 8.52 0.18
N GLY A 67 13.78 7.80 0.33
CA GLY A 67 14.76 8.03 1.40
C GLY A 67 15.41 9.42 1.32
N ARG A 68 15.84 9.84 0.11
CA ARG A 68 16.40 11.18 -0.09
C ARG A 68 15.42 12.31 0.18
N LEU A 69 14.15 12.11 -0.17
CA LEU A 69 13.08 13.11 0.00
C LEU A 69 12.39 13.03 1.36
N ASN A 70 12.69 12.01 2.17
CA ASN A 70 12.00 11.71 3.44
C ASN A 70 10.48 11.67 3.29
N ILE A 71 9.99 11.10 2.18
CA ILE A 71 8.57 10.91 1.90
C ILE A 71 8.20 9.44 2.12
N PRO A 72 7.00 9.10 2.68
CA PRO A 72 6.58 7.72 2.80
C PRO A 72 6.27 7.10 1.45
N VAL A 73 6.30 5.77 1.38
CA VAL A 73 5.97 5.01 0.16
C VAL A 73 4.68 4.21 0.31
N CYS A 74 3.95 4.04 -0.80
CA CYS A 74 2.82 3.10 -0.93
C CYS A 74 3.28 1.92 -1.77
N ILE A 75 3.32 0.72 -1.18
CA ILE A 75 3.91 -0.47 -1.80
C ILE A 75 2.83 -1.42 -2.28
N HIS A 76 2.87 -1.70 -3.59
CA HIS A 76 2.16 -2.77 -4.25
C HIS A 76 2.95 -4.07 -4.13
N ASP A 77 2.26 -5.14 -3.72
CA ASP A 77 2.86 -6.47 -3.57
C ASP A 77 1.87 -7.55 -4.03
N ARG A 78 2.07 -8.04 -5.24
CA ARG A 78 1.23 -9.10 -5.79
C ARG A 78 2.08 -10.27 -6.28
N ASP A 79 1.90 -11.42 -5.64
CA ASP A 79 2.65 -12.66 -5.91
C ASP A 79 4.19 -12.49 -5.79
N ALA A 80 4.67 -11.48 -5.03
CA ALA A 80 6.07 -11.06 -4.93
C ALA A 80 6.60 -10.87 -3.49
N HIS A 81 5.87 -11.36 -2.47
CA HIS A 81 6.11 -11.07 -1.04
C HIS A 81 7.57 -11.22 -0.61
N GLY A 82 8.25 -12.28 -1.07
CA GLY A 82 9.66 -12.53 -0.71
C GLY A 82 10.59 -11.44 -1.20
N ASP A 83 10.46 -11.04 -2.47
CA ASP A 83 11.32 -10.03 -3.09
C ASP A 83 10.98 -8.62 -2.59
N VAL A 84 9.70 -8.32 -2.32
CA VAL A 84 9.31 -7.06 -1.67
C VAL A 84 9.95 -6.95 -0.29
N MET A 85 9.81 -7.97 0.56
CA MET A 85 10.42 -8.00 1.90
C MET A 85 11.95 -7.88 1.83
N ALA A 86 12.59 -8.59 0.92
CA ALA A 86 14.05 -8.51 0.74
C ALA A 86 14.47 -7.10 0.33
N THR A 87 13.75 -6.49 -0.63
CA THR A 87 14.09 -5.17 -1.15
C THR A 87 13.90 -4.07 -0.11
N VAL A 88 12.80 -4.04 0.64
CA VAL A 88 12.60 -2.99 1.67
C VAL A 88 13.64 -3.03 2.78
N ARG A 89 14.20 -4.19 3.09
CA ARG A 89 15.30 -4.34 4.06
C ARG A 89 16.61 -3.69 3.62
N GLU A 90 16.80 -3.51 2.32
CA GLU A 90 17.98 -2.81 1.76
C GLU A 90 17.91 -1.29 1.99
N PHE A 91 16.73 -0.74 2.35
CA PHE A 91 16.48 0.70 2.52
C PHE A 91 16.03 1.04 3.95
N PRO A 92 16.89 0.85 4.96
CA PRO A 92 16.55 1.15 6.35
C PRO A 92 16.24 2.65 6.50
N GLY A 93 15.16 2.95 7.24
CA GLY A 93 14.71 4.33 7.46
C GLY A 93 13.67 4.84 6.46
N VAL A 94 13.46 4.16 5.33
CA VAL A 94 12.28 4.42 4.49
C VAL A 94 11.05 3.87 5.20
N ARG A 95 10.05 4.71 5.39
CA ARG A 95 8.75 4.32 5.96
C ARG A 95 7.71 4.20 4.85
N GLY A 96 6.74 3.32 5.03
CA GLY A 96 5.76 3.08 3.97
C GLY A 96 4.48 2.40 4.46
N VAL A 97 3.61 2.09 3.54
CA VAL A 97 2.43 1.27 3.74
C VAL A 97 2.40 0.15 2.70
N LEU A 98 2.17 -1.08 3.14
CA LEU A 98 1.83 -2.19 2.26
C LEU A 98 0.34 -2.05 1.93
N HIS A 99 0.04 -1.65 0.70
CA HIS A 99 -1.32 -1.42 0.23
C HIS A 99 -2.03 -2.76 -0.03
N SER A 100 -3.34 -2.80 0.19
CA SER A 100 -4.22 -3.97 -0.05
C SER A 100 -3.60 -5.31 0.40
N TYR A 101 -3.04 -5.32 1.62
CA TYR A 101 -2.17 -6.38 2.11
C TYR A 101 -2.81 -7.78 2.06
N SER A 102 -2.11 -8.72 1.46
CA SER A 102 -2.55 -10.11 1.28
C SER A 102 -1.57 -11.17 1.85
N GLY A 103 -0.47 -10.73 2.44
CA GLY A 103 0.58 -11.59 3.00
C GLY A 103 0.21 -12.23 4.35
N SER A 104 1.21 -12.80 5.01
CA SER A 104 1.06 -13.46 6.32
C SER A 104 1.07 -12.44 7.48
N ALA A 105 0.54 -12.85 8.65
CA ALA A 105 0.61 -12.04 9.86
C ALA A 105 2.06 -11.87 10.34
N GLU A 106 2.90 -12.89 10.18
CA GLU A 106 4.32 -12.88 10.54
C GLU A 106 5.09 -11.84 9.72
N ASP A 107 4.84 -11.79 8.41
CA ASP A 107 5.44 -10.79 7.53
C ASP A 107 4.93 -9.39 7.86
N ALA A 108 3.63 -9.23 8.14
CA ALA A 108 3.06 -7.96 8.56
C ALA A 108 3.73 -7.41 9.82
N VAL A 109 3.95 -8.25 10.85
CA VAL A 109 4.69 -7.87 12.06
C VAL A 109 6.12 -7.46 11.73
N THR A 110 6.77 -8.15 10.76
CA THR A 110 8.11 -7.80 10.31
C THR A 110 8.12 -6.44 9.63
N TYR A 111 7.18 -6.15 8.73
CA TYR A 111 7.03 -4.84 8.10
C TYR A 111 6.82 -3.72 9.13
N ILE A 112 5.97 -3.96 10.15
CA ILE A 112 5.74 -2.98 11.24
C ILE A 112 7.03 -2.66 11.99
N ARG A 113 7.85 -3.67 12.30
CA ARG A 113 9.18 -3.47 12.93
C ARG A 113 10.15 -2.68 12.06
N LEU A 114 10.00 -2.75 10.74
CA LEU A 114 10.77 -1.97 9.78
C LEU A 114 10.23 -0.54 9.59
N GLY A 115 9.13 -0.16 10.27
CA GLY A 115 8.54 1.17 10.19
C GLY A 115 7.40 1.32 9.19
N TYR A 116 6.90 0.21 8.64
CA TYR A 116 5.79 0.20 7.68
C TYR A 116 4.44 0.07 8.38
N LYS A 117 3.39 0.53 7.71
CA LYS A 117 1.99 0.31 8.05
C LYS A 117 1.40 -0.77 7.15
N ILE A 118 0.29 -1.35 7.58
CA ILE A 118 -0.46 -2.36 6.81
C ILE A 118 -1.84 -1.79 6.49
N SER A 119 -2.20 -1.78 5.20
CA SER A 119 -3.51 -1.31 4.75
C SER A 119 -4.37 -2.46 4.24
N PHE A 120 -5.64 -2.46 4.65
CA PHE A 120 -6.63 -3.43 4.19
C PHE A 120 -7.64 -2.76 3.27
N SER A 121 -7.86 -3.37 2.10
CA SER A 121 -8.86 -2.96 1.10
C SER A 121 -10.17 -3.74 1.24
N GLY A 122 -11.07 -3.58 0.30
CA GLY A 122 -12.32 -4.35 0.20
C GLY A 122 -12.12 -5.87 0.22
N THR A 123 -10.93 -6.35 -0.08
CA THR A 123 -10.57 -7.78 -0.04
C THR A 123 -10.79 -8.43 1.33
N ILE A 124 -10.66 -7.70 2.44
CA ILE A 124 -10.91 -8.22 3.79
C ILE A 124 -12.36 -8.71 3.99
N THR A 125 -13.29 -8.19 3.17
CA THR A 125 -14.72 -8.56 3.22
C THR A 125 -15.04 -9.86 2.47
N PHE A 126 -14.12 -10.37 1.64
CA PHE A 126 -14.39 -11.52 0.78
C PHE A 126 -14.63 -12.80 1.61
N THR A 127 -15.46 -13.70 1.09
CA THR A 127 -15.82 -14.93 1.81
C THR A 127 -14.60 -15.82 2.12
N ASN A 128 -13.60 -15.82 1.24
CA ASN A 128 -12.34 -16.55 1.38
C ASN A 128 -11.21 -15.75 2.05
N ALA A 129 -11.48 -14.55 2.57
CA ALA A 129 -10.48 -13.66 3.17
C ALA A 129 -10.08 -14.06 4.60
N ARG A 130 -9.78 -15.34 4.84
CA ARG A 130 -9.35 -15.81 6.17
C ARG A 130 -8.04 -15.14 6.61
N LYS A 131 -7.01 -15.19 5.75
CA LYS A 131 -5.67 -14.62 6.07
C LYS A 131 -5.70 -13.12 6.39
N PRO A 132 -6.30 -12.22 5.57
CA PRO A 132 -6.39 -10.79 5.91
C PRO A 132 -7.09 -10.53 7.26
N ARG A 133 -8.16 -11.29 7.60
CA ARG A 133 -8.85 -11.11 8.88
C ARG A 133 -8.03 -11.61 10.06
N GLU A 134 -7.37 -12.77 9.94
CA GLU A 134 -6.44 -13.27 10.95
C GLU A 134 -5.28 -12.28 11.17
N CYS A 135 -4.75 -11.73 10.09
CA CYS A 135 -3.72 -10.69 10.14
C CYS A 135 -4.23 -9.45 10.88
N ALA A 136 -5.37 -8.89 10.46
CA ALA A 136 -5.96 -7.70 11.08
C ALA A 136 -6.22 -7.88 12.58
N ALA A 137 -6.63 -9.08 13.01
CA ALA A 137 -6.95 -9.37 14.42
C ALA A 137 -5.73 -9.35 15.35
N VAL A 138 -4.51 -9.55 14.84
CA VAL A 138 -3.29 -9.66 15.67
C VAL A 138 -2.37 -8.45 15.58
N LEU A 139 -2.60 -7.54 14.61
CA LEU A 139 -1.74 -6.37 14.44
C LEU A 139 -2.06 -5.26 15.45
N PRO A 140 -1.05 -4.48 15.87
CA PRO A 140 -1.28 -3.26 16.63
C PRO A 140 -2.20 -2.31 15.86
N HIS A 141 -3.27 -1.84 16.50
CA HIS A 141 -4.28 -1.02 15.82
C HIS A 141 -3.71 0.28 15.23
N ASP A 142 -2.69 0.86 15.88
CA ASP A 142 -1.99 2.07 15.42
C ASP A 142 -1.11 1.83 14.17
N ALA A 143 -0.89 0.58 13.77
CA ALA A 143 -0.14 0.21 12.60
C ALA A 143 -1.02 -0.06 11.36
N VAL A 144 -2.36 0.03 11.50
CA VAL A 144 -3.31 -0.38 10.45
C VAL A 144 -3.96 0.82 9.80
N LEU A 145 -4.09 0.77 8.47
CA LEU A 145 -4.87 1.67 7.63
C LEU A 145 -5.97 0.90 6.89
N ILE A 146 -6.94 1.61 6.33
CA ILE A 146 -7.95 1.08 5.42
C ILE A 146 -8.02 1.89 4.15
N GLU A 147 -8.41 1.24 3.06
CA GLU A 147 -8.50 1.80 1.73
C GLU A 147 -9.60 1.15 0.91
N THR A 148 -9.85 1.64 -0.30
CA THR A 148 -10.82 1.04 -1.23
C THR A 148 -10.17 0.30 -2.38
N ASP A 149 -9.02 0.74 -2.86
CA ASP A 149 -8.42 0.32 -4.14
C ASP A 149 -9.33 0.60 -5.35
N CYS A 150 -10.18 1.63 -5.23
CA CYS A 150 -11.11 1.96 -6.32
C CYS A 150 -10.37 2.41 -7.60
N PRO A 151 -10.86 2.03 -8.78
CA PRO A 151 -12.17 1.46 -9.10
C PRO A 151 -12.26 -0.07 -8.96
N TYR A 152 -11.24 -0.73 -8.44
CA TYR A 152 -11.12 -2.18 -8.31
C TYR A 152 -11.59 -2.69 -6.93
N LEU A 153 -11.57 -4.00 -6.74
CA LEU A 153 -11.72 -4.70 -5.47
C LEU A 153 -12.96 -4.31 -4.64
N ALA A 154 -14.12 -4.04 -5.31
CA ALA A 154 -15.36 -3.72 -4.61
C ALA A 154 -15.63 -4.73 -3.48
N PRO A 155 -15.91 -4.25 -2.24
CA PRO A 155 -16.14 -5.11 -1.09
C PRO A 155 -17.44 -5.90 -1.21
N HIS A 156 -17.60 -6.95 -0.40
CA HIS A 156 -18.91 -7.57 -0.23
C HIS A 156 -19.87 -6.59 0.47
N PRO A 157 -21.14 -6.41 0.04
CA PRO A 157 -21.87 -7.20 -0.95
C PRO A 157 -21.74 -6.71 -2.41
N HIS A 158 -20.91 -5.73 -2.70
CA HIS A 158 -20.82 -5.07 -4.01
C HIS A 158 -19.81 -5.72 -4.98
N ARG A 159 -19.43 -6.99 -4.74
CA ARG A 159 -18.52 -7.73 -5.63
C ARG A 159 -19.01 -7.71 -7.08
N GLY A 160 -18.04 -7.44 -8.01
CA GLY A 160 -18.33 -7.41 -9.45
C GLY A 160 -18.89 -6.09 -9.97
N THR A 161 -19.06 -5.08 -9.11
CA THR A 161 -19.39 -3.71 -9.52
C THR A 161 -18.17 -2.79 -9.47
N LEU A 162 -18.29 -1.61 -10.06
CA LEU A 162 -17.27 -0.58 -9.95
C LEU A 162 -17.16 -0.12 -8.49
N ASN A 163 -15.94 -0.10 -7.97
CA ASN A 163 -15.69 0.35 -6.61
C ASN A 163 -15.58 1.88 -6.54
N HIS A 164 -15.86 2.45 -5.37
CA HIS A 164 -15.75 3.89 -5.09
C HIS A 164 -15.50 4.13 -3.60
N SER A 165 -15.05 5.32 -3.24
CA SER A 165 -14.66 5.68 -1.85
C SER A 165 -15.78 5.49 -0.82
N GLY A 166 -17.05 5.62 -1.21
CA GLY A 166 -18.20 5.34 -0.33
C GLY A 166 -18.27 3.90 0.19
N ASN A 167 -17.63 2.96 -0.51
CA ASN A 167 -17.58 1.57 -0.09
C ASN A 167 -16.59 1.29 1.05
N LEU A 168 -15.81 2.29 1.49
CA LEU A 168 -14.87 2.15 2.61
C LEU A 168 -15.57 1.70 3.90
N ILE A 169 -16.85 2.02 4.06
CA ILE A 169 -17.66 1.60 5.21
C ILE A 169 -17.69 0.08 5.41
N TYR A 170 -17.67 -0.69 4.32
CA TYR A 170 -17.69 -2.17 4.39
C TYR A 170 -16.33 -2.72 4.82
N THR A 171 -15.23 -2.15 4.31
CA THR A 171 -13.86 -2.47 4.76
C THR A 171 -13.70 -2.16 6.24
N ASN A 172 -14.16 -0.98 6.67
CA ASN A 172 -14.13 -0.58 8.07
C ASN A 172 -14.94 -1.52 8.98
N ALA A 173 -16.15 -1.90 8.57
CA ALA A 173 -16.97 -2.83 9.34
C ALA A 173 -16.31 -4.21 9.49
N ALA A 174 -15.65 -4.71 8.44
CA ALA A 174 -14.91 -5.98 8.51
C ALA A 174 -13.69 -5.89 9.43
N LEU A 175 -12.98 -4.74 9.41
CA LEU A 175 -11.86 -4.48 10.32
C LEU A 175 -12.34 -4.38 11.78
N ALA A 176 -13.42 -3.63 12.04
CA ALA A 176 -14.02 -3.51 13.37
C ALA A 176 -14.41 -4.88 13.96
N ALA A 177 -15.00 -5.74 13.13
CA ALA A 177 -15.32 -7.11 13.53
C ALA A 177 -14.07 -7.93 13.88
N ALA A 178 -12.97 -7.76 13.12
CA ALA A 178 -11.70 -8.44 13.42
C ALA A 178 -11.06 -7.93 14.72
N TRP A 179 -11.23 -6.65 15.04
CA TRP A 179 -10.72 -6.02 16.26
C TRP A 179 -11.61 -6.20 17.48
N GLY A 180 -12.85 -6.65 17.30
CA GLY A 180 -13.83 -6.77 18.38
C GLY A 180 -14.30 -5.43 18.95
N CYS A 181 -14.36 -4.40 18.09
CA CYS A 181 -14.78 -3.04 18.45
C CYS A 181 -15.91 -2.53 17.53
N THR A 182 -16.42 -1.34 17.79
CA THR A 182 -17.44 -0.73 16.93
C THR A 182 -16.84 -0.16 15.63
N PRO A 183 -17.62 -0.01 14.55
CA PRO A 183 -17.16 0.65 13.33
C PRO A 183 -16.72 2.10 13.55
N GLU A 184 -17.31 2.80 14.49
CA GLU A 184 -16.95 4.18 14.85
C GLU A 184 -15.57 4.22 15.50
N GLU A 185 -15.27 3.29 16.41
CA GLU A 185 -13.95 3.18 17.05
C GLU A 185 -12.86 2.84 16.04
N SER A 186 -13.08 1.84 15.17
CA SER A 186 -12.09 1.50 14.14
C SER A 186 -11.87 2.63 13.14
N ALA A 187 -12.93 3.34 12.74
CA ALA A 187 -12.84 4.49 11.84
C ALA A 187 -12.03 5.63 12.47
N ALA A 188 -12.26 5.93 13.74
CA ALA A 188 -11.50 6.96 14.47
C ALA A 188 -10.00 6.62 14.53
N VAL A 189 -9.66 5.37 14.85
CA VAL A 189 -8.26 4.92 14.93
C VAL A 189 -7.58 4.96 13.56
N THR A 190 -8.21 4.41 12.53
CA THR A 190 -7.60 4.35 11.19
C THR A 190 -7.48 5.73 10.53
N LEU A 191 -8.43 6.65 10.78
CA LEU A 191 -8.33 8.05 10.35
C LEU A 191 -7.16 8.78 11.01
N ASP A 192 -7.00 8.62 12.33
CA ASP A 192 -5.89 9.21 13.07
C ASP A 192 -4.54 8.63 12.62
N ASN A 193 -4.48 7.32 12.37
CA ASN A 193 -3.31 6.66 11.80
C ASN A 193 -2.94 7.25 10.43
N ALA A 194 -3.92 7.42 9.54
CA ALA A 194 -3.68 7.98 8.21
C ALA A 194 -3.16 9.43 8.31
N ARG A 195 -3.80 10.26 9.13
CA ARG A 195 -3.38 11.65 9.35
C ARG A 195 -1.94 11.75 9.86
N ARG A 196 -1.61 10.97 10.87
CA ARG A 196 -0.24 10.95 11.43
C ARG A 196 0.78 10.40 10.44
N PHE A 197 0.42 9.36 9.70
CA PHE A 197 1.34 8.71 8.78
C PHE A 197 1.67 9.59 7.57
N PHE A 198 0.67 10.22 6.97
CA PHE A 198 0.83 11.08 5.80
C PHE A 198 1.11 12.55 6.15
N GLY A 199 0.95 12.96 7.41
CA GLY A 199 1.16 14.35 7.85
C GLY A 199 0.10 15.33 7.34
N ILE A 200 -1.19 14.93 7.33
CA ILE A 200 -2.32 15.68 6.75
C ILE A 200 -3.39 16.03 7.77
#